data_0d6ff9005eda87780e793c9ad384eb05
#
_entry.id   0d6ff9005eda87780e793c9ad384eb05
#
_cell.length_a   1.000
_cell.length_b   1.000
_cell.length_c   1.000
_cell.angle_alpha   90.00
_cell.angle_beta   90.00
_cell.angle_gamma   90.00
#
_symmetry.space_group_name_H-M   'P 1'
#
loop_
_entity.id
_entity.type
_entity.pdbx_description
1 polymer ?
#
loop_
_entity_poly.entity_id
_entity_poly.type
_entity_poly.pdbx_seq_one_letter_code
_entity_poly.pdbx_strand_id
1 'polypeptide(L)'
;MEIKIDTIIGREIIDSRGNPTVEAEVGLSDGTFAKASVPSGASTGEFEAVELRDGEKRYLGKGVQRAVENINSIISPNLCCDSPFDQCAIDSKMIELDGTENKELLGANAILAVSLACAKAAAKNLRLPLFRYIGGTYAVRMPVPMMNILNGGAHASNNIDIQEFMIMPVGARCFSEGMMQCCEIYHTLGKILKENNMSTGVGDEGGYAPSLKSDEDAIEYIIKAIEKTGYTTDEIKIALDAASSEWYSDGKYILPKRGYSLSSDELINYFDKLCSDYPIISLEDPLSEHDWDGWQNITSKIGNKVQLVGDDLFVTNTKRLKKGIALGAGNAILIKINQIGTLTETLDAIDTAHKAGYRTIISHRSGETEDTTIADIAVAVNSGQIKTGAPCRTDRVAKYNRLLRIESAIVNTSTYGL
;
A
#
# COMPACT_ATOMS: atom_id res chain seq x y z
N MET A 1 26.43 -21.77 -19.32
CA MET A 1 26.69 -20.35 -19.61
C MET A 1 26.09 -19.57 -18.45
N GLU A 2 26.82 -18.63 -17.90
CA GLU A 2 26.31 -17.80 -16.81
C GLU A 2 25.19 -16.90 -17.31
N ILE A 3 24.06 -16.85 -16.61
CA ILE A 3 22.93 -16.00 -16.98
C ILE A 3 23.22 -14.56 -16.56
N LYS A 4 23.06 -13.63 -17.49
CA LYS A 4 23.34 -12.20 -17.28
C LYS A 4 22.19 -11.35 -17.77
N ILE A 5 22.08 -10.13 -17.26
CA ILE A 5 21.20 -9.10 -17.79
C ILE A 5 21.75 -8.72 -19.17
N ASP A 6 20.91 -8.85 -20.20
CA ASP A 6 21.26 -8.54 -21.59
C ASP A 6 20.68 -7.21 -22.03
N THR A 7 19.42 -6.94 -21.69
CA THR A 7 18.73 -5.71 -22.07
C THR A 7 17.88 -5.17 -20.92
N ILE A 8 17.82 -3.85 -20.79
CA ILE A 8 16.87 -3.14 -19.94
C ILE A 8 16.23 -2.03 -20.76
N ILE A 9 14.90 -2.01 -20.83
CA ILE A 9 14.14 -1.04 -21.63
C ILE A 9 13.09 -0.39 -20.74
N GLY A 10 13.19 0.93 -20.55
CA GLY A 10 12.19 1.75 -19.90
C GLY A 10 11.13 2.23 -20.88
N ARG A 11 9.87 2.30 -20.42
CA ARG A 11 8.73 2.83 -21.18
C ARG A 11 7.84 3.69 -20.29
N GLU A 12 7.18 4.66 -20.93
CA GLU A 12 6.05 5.35 -20.31
C GLU A 12 4.77 4.56 -20.58
N ILE A 13 3.98 4.30 -19.53
CA ILE A 13 2.65 3.70 -19.60
C ILE A 13 1.65 4.58 -18.86
N ILE A 14 0.37 4.22 -18.86
CA ILE A 14 -0.70 4.99 -18.20
C ILE A 14 -1.20 4.26 -16.97
N ASP A 15 -1.33 4.98 -15.85
CA ASP A 15 -1.88 4.49 -14.60
C ASP A 15 -3.42 4.51 -14.57
N SER A 16 -4.03 4.01 -13.49
CA SER A 16 -5.48 3.92 -13.28
C SER A 16 -6.20 5.27 -13.20
N ARG A 17 -5.45 6.38 -13.07
CA ARG A 17 -5.96 7.75 -13.05
C ARG A 17 -5.76 8.49 -14.39
N GLY A 18 -5.21 7.81 -15.41
CA GLY A 18 -4.89 8.41 -16.69
C GLY A 18 -3.61 9.26 -16.69
N ASN A 19 -2.77 9.15 -15.66
CA ASN A 19 -1.46 9.80 -15.62
C ASN A 19 -0.37 8.84 -16.12
N PRO A 20 0.71 9.36 -16.72
CA PRO A 20 1.85 8.53 -17.10
C PRO A 20 2.59 8.00 -15.88
N THR A 21 3.11 6.78 -16.00
CA THR A 21 4.02 6.15 -15.05
C THR A 21 5.07 5.32 -15.80
N VAL A 22 5.99 4.70 -15.06
CA VAL A 22 7.16 4.00 -15.61
C VAL A 22 6.94 2.49 -15.60
N GLU A 23 7.26 1.83 -16.71
CA GLU A 23 7.45 0.39 -16.83
C GLU A 23 8.89 0.11 -17.28
N ALA A 24 9.55 -0.86 -16.65
CA ALA A 24 10.82 -1.42 -17.14
C ALA A 24 10.65 -2.87 -17.56
N GLU A 25 11.33 -3.27 -18.65
CA GLU A 25 11.46 -4.64 -19.10
C GLU A 25 12.92 -5.04 -19.04
N VAL A 26 13.21 -6.19 -18.42
CA VAL A 26 14.55 -6.77 -18.30
C VAL A 26 14.59 -8.08 -19.08
N GLY A 27 15.51 -8.16 -20.04
CA GLY A 27 15.83 -9.37 -20.80
C GLY A 27 17.14 -10.00 -20.30
N LEU A 28 17.18 -11.32 -20.23
CA LEU A 28 18.34 -12.12 -19.83
C LEU A 28 18.98 -12.78 -21.03
N SER A 29 20.25 -13.15 -20.91
CA SER A 29 21.09 -13.73 -21.98
C SER A 29 20.59 -15.07 -22.54
N ASP A 30 19.63 -15.72 -21.88
CA ASP A 30 18.97 -16.94 -22.37
C ASP A 30 17.63 -16.67 -23.09
N GLY A 31 17.25 -15.39 -23.27
CA GLY A 31 15.98 -14.97 -23.86
C GLY A 31 14.81 -14.88 -22.87
N THR A 32 15.02 -15.17 -21.58
CA THR A 32 14.00 -14.89 -20.54
C THR A 32 13.83 -13.37 -20.41
N PHE A 33 12.58 -12.90 -20.32
CA PHE A 33 12.30 -11.49 -20.06
C PHE A 33 11.13 -11.33 -19.07
N ALA A 34 11.13 -10.23 -18.33
CA ALA A 34 10.04 -9.84 -17.47
C ALA A 34 9.93 -8.32 -17.40
N LYS A 35 8.74 -7.85 -16.99
CA LYS A 35 8.46 -6.42 -16.83
C LYS A 35 7.86 -6.12 -15.47
N ALA A 36 8.04 -4.89 -15.03
CA ALA A 36 7.41 -4.34 -13.85
C ALA A 36 6.99 -2.89 -14.08
N SER A 37 5.83 -2.53 -13.56
CA SER A 37 5.25 -1.20 -13.65
C SER A 37 5.14 -0.59 -12.27
N VAL A 38 5.42 0.70 -12.13
CA VAL A 38 5.49 1.39 -10.84
C VAL A 38 4.18 2.13 -10.58
N PRO A 39 3.61 2.05 -9.36
CA PRO A 39 2.47 2.86 -8.96
C PRO A 39 2.87 4.31 -8.66
N SER A 40 1.87 5.20 -8.56
CA SER A 40 2.05 6.63 -8.31
C SER A 40 1.10 7.11 -7.20
N GLY A 41 1.59 7.91 -6.24
CA GLY A 41 0.76 8.51 -5.22
C GLY A 41 -0.13 9.66 -5.73
N ALA A 42 -1.26 9.93 -5.07
CA ALA A 42 -2.02 11.17 -5.24
C ALA A 42 -1.43 12.28 -4.36
N SER A 43 -1.22 11.99 -3.10
CA SER A 43 -0.40 12.72 -2.15
C SER A 43 0.96 12.02 -2.01
N THR A 44 2.01 12.79 -1.77
CA THR A 44 3.35 12.27 -1.46
C THR A 44 3.74 12.79 -0.09
N GLY A 45 4.11 11.89 0.83
CA GLY A 45 4.68 12.27 2.12
C GLY A 45 5.99 13.05 1.93
N GLU A 46 6.27 13.99 2.82
CA GLU A 46 7.46 14.86 2.77
C GLU A 46 8.78 14.07 2.69
N PHE A 47 8.80 12.86 3.25
CA PHE A 47 10.00 12.03 3.37
C PHE A 47 10.05 10.85 2.39
N GLU A 48 9.15 10.79 1.40
CA GLU A 48 9.19 9.79 0.34
C GLU A 48 10.36 9.99 -0.61
N ALA A 49 10.86 8.91 -1.21
CA ALA A 49 11.78 9.01 -2.33
C ALA A 49 11.10 9.67 -3.54
N VAL A 50 11.88 10.42 -4.32
CA VAL A 50 11.35 11.30 -5.37
C VAL A 50 10.81 10.51 -6.55
N GLU A 51 9.52 10.65 -6.80
CA GLU A 51 8.93 10.26 -8.09
C GLU A 51 9.29 11.32 -9.14
N LEU A 52 10.24 10.99 -10.03
CA LEU A 52 10.72 11.94 -11.01
C LEU A 52 9.66 12.23 -12.07
N ARG A 53 9.25 13.49 -12.18
CA ARG A 53 8.32 14.04 -13.15
C ARG A 53 9.01 15.07 -14.04
N ASP A 54 8.55 15.19 -15.30
CA ASP A 54 9.19 16.08 -16.28
C ASP A 54 8.98 17.56 -15.94
N GLY A 55 7.83 17.92 -15.32
CA GLY A 55 7.48 19.30 -14.99
C GLY A 55 7.11 20.18 -16.20
N GLU A 56 7.11 19.63 -17.41
CA GLU A 56 6.81 20.31 -18.66
C GLU A 56 5.31 20.25 -19.00
N LYS A 57 4.88 20.91 -20.11
CA LYS A 57 3.45 20.95 -20.53
C LYS A 57 2.85 19.57 -20.82
N ARG A 58 3.69 18.61 -21.22
CA ARG A 58 3.24 17.25 -21.53
C ARG A 58 2.61 16.58 -20.31
N TYR A 59 1.40 16.01 -20.49
CA TYR A 59 0.59 15.46 -19.38
C TYR A 59 0.38 16.44 -18.20
N LEU A 60 0.25 17.72 -18.50
CA LEU A 60 0.06 18.78 -17.49
C LEU A 60 1.16 18.78 -16.40
N GLY A 61 2.41 18.51 -16.79
CA GLY A 61 3.56 18.45 -15.90
C GLY A 61 3.86 17.06 -15.32
N LYS A 62 3.00 16.07 -15.56
CA LYS A 62 3.13 14.73 -14.97
C LYS A 62 3.87 13.71 -15.84
N GLY A 63 4.48 14.13 -16.98
CA GLY A 63 5.28 13.25 -17.82
C GLY A 63 6.40 12.55 -17.05
N VAL A 64 6.88 11.39 -17.55
CA VAL A 64 7.94 10.59 -16.93
C VAL A 64 9.06 10.25 -17.91
N GLN A 65 9.22 11.04 -18.97
CA GLN A 65 10.23 10.76 -20.00
C GLN A 65 11.66 10.87 -19.47
N ARG A 66 11.93 11.78 -18.53
CA ARG A 66 13.24 11.87 -17.88
C ARG A 66 13.57 10.58 -17.10
N ALA A 67 12.61 10.03 -16.38
CA ALA A 67 12.78 8.75 -15.67
C ALA A 67 13.01 7.59 -16.67
N VAL A 68 12.26 7.56 -17.78
CA VAL A 68 12.43 6.58 -18.86
C VAL A 68 13.81 6.71 -19.52
N GLU A 69 14.25 7.93 -19.79
CA GLU A 69 15.58 8.19 -20.35
C GLU A 69 16.69 7.76 -19.39
N ASN A 70 16.54 8.01 -18.09
CA ASN A 70 17.48 7.54 -17.06
C ASN A 70 17.61 6.01 -17.05
N ILE A 71 16.49 5.28 -17.24
CA ILE A 71 16.55 3.82 -17.39
C ILE A 71 17.37 3.45 -18.61
N ASN A 72 17.04 4.02 -19.77
CA ASN A 72 17.61 3.60 -21.05
C ASN A 72 19.07 4.03 -21.24
N SER A 73 19.44 5.23 -20.76
CA SER A 73 20.76 5.83 -21.03
C SER A 73 21.75 5.73 -19.86
N ILE A 74 21.27 5.54 -18.62
CA ILE A 74 22.12 5.48 -17.43
C ILE A 74 22.06 4.09 -16.77
N ILE A 75 20.87 3.63 -16.36
CA ILE A 75 20.74 2.38 -15.60
C ILE A 75 21.10 1.19 -16.49
N SER A 76 20.52 1.09 -17.69
CA SER A 76 20.69 -0.03 -18.60
C SER A 76 22.18 -0.31 -18.93
N PRO A 77 22.99 0.65 -19.41
CA PRO A 77 24.39 0.39 -19.71
C PRO A 77 25.23 -0.03 -18.50
N ASN A 78 24.83 0.40 -17.30
CA ASN A 78 25.57 0.09 -16.08
C ASN A 78 25.22 -1.30 -15.51
N LEU A 79 23.99 -1.81 -15.72
CA LEU A 79 23.56 -3.12 -15.21
C LEU A 79 23.71 -4.25 -16.24
N CYS A 80 23.81 -3.95 -17.53
CA CYS A 80 24.07 -4.99 -18.54
C CYS A 80 25.36 -5.76 -18.21
N CYS A 81 25.28 -7.09 -18.36
CA CYS A 81 26.29 -8.08 -17.99
C CYS A 81 26.37 -8.42 -16.48
N ASP A 82 25.61 -7.80 -15.61
CA ASP A 82 25.50 -8.19 -14.20
C ASP A 82 24.65 -9.46 -14.04
N SER A 83 24.80 -10.13 -12.91
CA SER A 83 23.97 -11.28 -12.54
C SER A 83 22.56 -10.84 -12.15
N PRO A 84 21.47 -11.39 -12.73
CA PRO A 84 20.12 -11.05 -12.33
C PRO A 84 19.72 -11.63 -10.96
N PHE A 85 20.55 -12.49 -10.37
CA PHE A 85 20.25 -13.21 -9.13
C PHE A 85 20.76 -12.50 -7.88
N ASP A 86 21.56 -11.46 -8.01
CA ASP A 86 22.04 -10.64 -6.89
C ASP A 86 21.27 -9.33 -6.80
N GLN A 87 20.04 -9.42 -6.25
CA GLN A 87 19.16 -8.27 -6.11
C GLN A 87 19.78 -7.13 -5.30
N CYS A 88 20.51 -7.47 -4.22
CA CYS A 88 21.12 -6.46 -3.37
C CYS A 88 22.21 -5.69 -4.12
N ALA A 89 23.04 -6.37 -4.94
CA ALA A 89 24.07 -5.71 -5.75
C ALA A 89 23.44 -4.83 -6.85
N ILE A 90 22.36 -5.30 -7.50
CA ILE A 90 21.63 -4.52 -8.52
C ILE A 90 21.07 -3.24 -7.89
N ASP A 91 20.35 -3.34 -6.77
CA ASP A 91 19.72 -2.21 -6.11
C ASP A 91 20.76 -1.23 -5.56
N SER A 92 21.83 -1.73 -4.92
CA SER A 92 22.94 -0.91 -4.41
C SER A 92 23.60 -0.11 -5.53
N LYS A 93 23.85 -0.76 -6.69
CA LYS A 93 24.47 -0.10 -7.85
C LYS A 93 23.59 1.03 -8.40
N MET A 94 22.26 0.85 -8.45
CA MET A 94 21.35 1.92 -8.86
C MET A 94 21.30 3.08 -7.86
N ILE A 95 21.34 2.79 -6.55
CA ILE A 95 21.42 3.80 -5.50
C ILE A 95 22.74 4.59 -5.59
N GLU A 96 23.86 3.92 -5.84
CA GLU A 96 25.17 4.56 -6.04
C GLU A 96 25.19 5.43 -7.29
N LEU A 97 24.54 5.01 -8.38
CA LEU A 97 24.41 5.78 -9.61
C LEU A 97 23.58 7.05 -9.44
N ASP A 98 22.55 6.99 -8.60
CA ASP A 98 21.76 8.18 -8.23
C ASP A 98 22.57 9.11 -7.31
N GLY A 99 23.20 8.58 -6.27
CA GLY A 99 24.07 9.30 -5.36
C GLY A 99 23.39 10.30 -4.43
N THR A 100 22.04 10.41 -4.46
CA THR A 100 21.26 11.26 -3.56
C THR A 100 20.52 10.46 -2.49
N GLU A 101 20.17 11.07 -1.37
CA GLU A 101 19.50 10.38 -0.27
C GLU A 101 18.06 9.94 -0.65
N ASN A 102 17.39 10.74 -1.48
CA ASN A 102 15.98 10.60 -1.85
C ASN A 102 15.75 10.15 -3.30
N LYS A 103 16.80 9.72 -4.01
CA LYS A 103 16.75 9.25 -5.41
C LYS A 103 16.25 10.31 -6.41
N GLU A 104 16.59 11.57 -6.21
CA GLU A 104 16.07 12.66 -7.05
C GLU A 104 16.74 12.80 -8.44
N LEU A 105 17.93 12.23 -8.65
CA LEU A 105 18.62 12.32 -9.93
C LEU A 105 18.06 11.33 -10.96
N LEU A 106 17.98 10.05 -10.61
CA LEU A 106 17.46 9.02 -11.51
C LEU A 106 15.93 8.90 -11.40
N GLY A 107 15.39 9.15 -10.22
CA GLY A 107 14.01 8.96 -9.86
C GLY A 107 13.73 7.59 -9.23
N ALA A 108 13.07 7.59 -8.08
CA ALA A 108 12.66 6.35 -7.40
C ALA A 108 11.76 5.48 -8.30
N ASN A 109 10.94 6.08 -9.15
CA ASN A 109 10.13 5.38 -10.14
C ASN A 109 10.96 4.63 -11.19
N ALA A 110 12.05 5.23 -11.69
CA ALA A 110 12.96 4.57 -12.61
C ALA A 110 13.69 3.40 -11.94
N ILE A 111 14.26 3.65 -10.77
CA ILE A 111 15.02 2.66 -9.99
C ILE A 111 14.12 1.48 -9.62
N LEU A 112 12.94 1.73 -9.07
CA LEU A 112 12.00 0.68 -8.66
C LEU A 112 11.52 -0.18 -9.83
N ALA A 113 11.22 0.42 -10.99
CA ALA A 113 10.78 -0.32 -12.16
C ALA A 113 11.83 -1.37 -12.56
N VAL A 114 13.10 -0.99 -12.59
CA VAL A 114 14.21 -1.89 -12.91
C VAL A 114 14.44 -2.92 -11.81
N SER A 115 14.46 -2.51 -10.56
CA SER A 115 14.61 -3.40 -9.38
C SER A 115 13.61 -4.56 -9.42
N LEU A 116 12.32 -4.24 -9.59
CA LEU A 116 11.26 -5.25 -9.66
C LEU A 116 11.31 -6.10 -10.94
N ALA A 117 11.66 -5.51 -12.08
CA ALA A 117 11.78 -6.25 -13.34
C ALA A 117 12.91 -7.27 -13.28
N CYS A 118 14.06 -6.92 -12.66
CA CYS A 118 15.17 -7.84 -12.41
C CYS A 118 14.73 -9.03 -11.53
N ALA A 119 14.07 -8.77 -10.40
CA ALA A 119 13.55 -9.83 -9.52
C ALA A 119 12.59 -10.78 -10.26
N LYS A 120 11.69 -10.22 -11.08
CA LYS A 120 10.75 -11.00 -11.89
C LYS A 120 11.45 -11.81 -12.97
N ALA A 121 12.46 -11.25 -13.65
CA ALA A 121 13.25 -11.96 -14.68
C ALA A 121 14.03 -13.12 -14.05
N ALA A 122 14.67 -12.89 -12.90
CA ALA A 122 15.37 -13.92 -12.15
C ALA A 122 14.43 -15.05 -11.70
N ALA A 123 13.28 -14.71 -11.12
CA ALA A 123 12.26 -15.69 -10.72
C ALA A 123 11.78 -16.53 -11.90
N LYS A 124 11.49 -15.89 -13.04
CA LYS A 124 11.03 -16.55 -14.27
C LYS A 124 12.10 -17.47 -14.86
N ASN A 125 13.36 -17.05 -14.88
CA ASN A 125 14.49 -17.87 -15.31
C ASN A 125 14.63 -19.14 -14.47
N LEU A 126 14.48 -19.02 -13.14
CA LEU A 126 14.52 -20.15 -12.20
C LEU A 126 13.21 -20.98 -12.21
N ARG A 127 12.22 -20.61 -13.01
CA ARG A 127 10.86 -21.23 -13.07
C ARG A 127 10.16 -21.22 -11.70
N LEU A 128 10.43 -20.21 -10.89
CA LEU A 128 9.79 -19.99 -9.60
C LEU A 128 8.73 -18.88 -9.73
N PRO A 129 7.56 -19.00 -9.08
CA PRO A 129 6.69 -17.85 -8.90
C PRO A 129 7.39 -16.81 -8.01
N LEU A 130 7.12 -15.52 -8.26
CA LEU A 130 7.85 -14.42 -7.62
C LEU A 130 7.80 -14.50 -6.09
N PHE A 131 6.64 -14.81 -5.49
CA PHE A 131 6.53 -14.95 -4.04
C PHE A 131 7.45 -16.03 -3.45
N ARG A 132 7.72 -17.12 -4.22
CA ARG A 132 8.66 -18.19 -3.81
C ARG A 132 10.11 -17.78 -4.02
N TYR A 133 10.39 -17.01 -5.07
CA TYR A 133 11.73 -16.49 -5.30
C TYR A 133 12.17 -15.54 -4.19
N ILE A 134 11.28 -14.63 -3.76
CA ILE A 134 11.57 -13.66 -2.70
C ILE A 134 11.51 -14.33 -1.31
N GLY A 135 10.45 -15.09 -1.01
CA GLY A 135 10.15 -15.56 0.35
C GLY A 135 10.59 -17.01 0.66
N GLY A 136 11.11 -17.72 -0.35
CA GLY A 136 11.58 -19.09 -0.17
C GLY A 136 10.46 -20.09 0.12
N THR A 137 10.83 -21.18 0.78
CA THR A 137 9.92 -22.31 1.04
C THR A 137 8.83 -21.98 2.07
N TYR A 138 9.07 -21.01 2.95
CA TYR A 138 8.14 -20.64 4.03
C TYR A 138 7.19 -19.50 3.69
N ALA A 139 7.12 -19.07 2.43
CA ALA A 139 6.12 -18.11 1.94
C ALA A 139 4.75 -18.78 1.81
N VAL A 140 3.99 -18.89 2.91
CA VAL A 140 2.76 -19.70 3.00
C VAL A 140 1.57 -18.93 3.58
N ARG A 141 1.77 -17.74 4.17
CA ARG A 141 0.69 -16.98 4.78
C ARG A 141 -0.02 -16.11 3.74
N MET A 142 -1.31 -16.40 3.56
CA MET A 142 -2.20 -15.54 2.79
C MET A 142 -2.63 -14.33 3.62
N PRO A 143 -2.52 -13.11 3.09
CA PRO A 143 -2.85 -11.91 3.84
C PRO A 143 -4.35 -11.71 4.01
N VAL A 144 -4.78 -11.18 5.15
CA VAL A 144 -6.13 -10.62 5.33
C VAL A 144 -6.23 -9.33 4.51
N PRO A 145 -7.21 -9.20 3.61
CA PRO A 145 -7.42 -7.95 2.88
C PRO A 145 -8.00 -6.88 3.82
N MET A 146 -7.37 -5.70 3.82
CA MET A 146 -7.92 -4.46 4.34
C MET A 146 -8.59 -3.75 3.16
N MET A 147 -9.89 -4.00 2.98
CA MET A 147 -10.60 -3.67 1.75
C MET A 147 -11.34 -2.35 1.88
N ASN A 148 -10.85 -1.29 1.26
CA ASN A 148 -11.46 0.04 1.28
C ASN A 148 -12.80 0.05 0.51
N ILE A 149 -13.93 0.10 1.22
CA ILE A 149 -15.27 0.04 0.63
C ILE A 149 -16.04 1.36 0.69
N LEU A 150 -15.57 2.34 1.49
CA LEU A 150 -16.15 3.67 1.58
C LEU A 150 -15.04 4.71 1.75
N ASN A 151 -15.11 5.79 0.97
CA ASN A 151 -14.12 6.85 0.91
C ASN A 151 -14.65 8.18 1.44
N GLY A 152 -13.76 8.91 2.13
CA GLY A 152 -13.92 10.30 2.54
C GLY A 152 -12.64 11.10 2.31
N GLY A 153 -12.38 12.09 3.13
CA GLY A 153 -11.18 12.92 3.11
C GLY A 153 -10.83 13.46 1.73
N ALA A 154 -9.56 13.35 1.35
CA ALA A 154 -9.06 13.73 0.02
C ALA A 154 -9.48 12.76 -1.09
N HIS A 155 -9.86 11.52 -0.76
CA HIS A 155 -10.27 10.50 -1.72
C HIS A 155 -11.72 10.64 -2.22
N ALA A 156 -12.50 11.60 -1.66
CA ALA A 156 -13.89 11.82 -2.04
C ALA A 156 -14.31 13.30 -1.91
N SER A 157 -15.11 13.76 -2.88
CA SER A 157 -15.74 15.10 -2.82
C SER A 157 -17.03 15.03 -2.00
N ASN A 158 -16.95 14.54 -0.76
CA ASN A 158 -18.07 14.42 0.18
C ASN A 158 -17.75 15.16 1.51
N ASN A 159 -18.55 14.94 2.54
CA ASN A 159 -18.48 15.65 3.83
C ASN A 159 -17.90 14.83 4.98
N ILE A 160 -17.11 13.77 4.69
CA ILE A 160 -16.50 12.88 5.67
C ILE A 160 -15.02 13.23 5.79
N ASP A 161 -14.50 13.37 7.02
CA ASP A 161 -13.11 13.75 7.26
C ASP A 161 -12.15 12.56 7.15
N ILE A 162 -12.50 11.39 7.72
CA ILE A 162 -11.69 10.15 7.62
C ILE A 162 -11.61 9.71 6.15
N GLN A 163 -10.40 9.38 5.69
CA GLN A 163 -10.11 9.16 4.29
C GLN A 163 -10.60 7.82 3.77
N GLU A 164 -10.42 6.73 4.56
CA GLU A 164 -10.77 5.38 4.15
C GLU A 164 -11.43 4.59 5.27
N PHE A 165 -12.48 3.85 4.90
CA PHE A 165 -13.18 2.92 5.76
C PHE A 165 -13.07 1.52 5.14
N MET A 166 -12.33 0.66 5.82
CA MET A 166 -11.98 -0.67 5.34
C MET A 166 -12.67 -1.76 6.14
N ILE A 167 -12.97 -2.88 5.50
CA ILE A 167 -13.39 -4.13 6.15
C ILE A 167 -12.26 -5.15 6.12
N MET A 168 -12.19 -5.96 7.18
CA MET A 168 -11.19 -7.00 7.37
C MET A 168 -11.88 -8.33 7.74
N PRO A 169 -11.90 -9.34 6.85
CA PRO A 169 -12.55 -10.63 7.11
C PRO A 169 -11.66 -11.55 7.97
N VAL A 170 -11.47 -11.18 9.23
CA VAL A 170 -10.57 -11.88 10.17
C VAL A 170 -11.09 -13.24 10.62
N GLY A 171 -12.40 -13.47 10.52
CA GLY A 171 -13.04 -14.73 10.84
C GLY A 171 -13.05 -15.76 9.70
N ALA A 172 -12.60 -15.39 8.49
CA ALA A 172 -12.54 -16.31 7.36
C ALA A 172 -11.49 -17.41 7.59
N ARG A 173 -11.74 -18.58 7.03
CA ARG A 173 -10.83 -19.74 7.15
C ARG A 173 -9.69 -19.71 6.12
N CYS A 174 -9.90 -18.98 5.02
CA CYS A 174 -8.95 -18.88 3.93
C CYS A 174 -9.16 -17.56 3.15
N PHE A 175 -8.22 -17.21 2.30
CA PHE A 175 -8.27 -15.95 1.54
C PHE A 175 -9.49 -15.88 0.60
N SER A 176 -9.80 -16.97 -0.10
CA SER A 176 -10.96 -17.02 -1.03
C SER A 176 -12.29 -16.83 -0.31
N GLU A 177 -12.46 -17.36 0.91
CA GLU A 177 -13.64 -17.12 1.74
C GLU A 177 -13.70 -15.63 2.17
N GLY A 178 -12.59 -15.06 2.64
CA GLY A 178 -12.52 -13.64 2.97
C GLY A 178 -12.86 -12.73 1.79
N MET A 179 -12.38 -13.06 0.60
CA MET A 179 -12.74 -12.34 -0.64
C MET A 179 -14.24 -12.42 -0.94
N MET A 180 -14.85 -13.59 -0.80
CA MET A 180 -16.30 -13.77 -0.98
C MET A 180 -17.07 -12.87 -0.02
N GLN A 181 -16.76 -12.93 1.29
CA GLN A 181 -17.39 -12.11 2.32
C GLN A 181 -17.29 -10.61 2.00
N CYS A 182 -16.09 -10.14 1.65
CA CYS A 182 -15.87 -8.74 1.29
C CYS A 182 -16.69 -8.30 0.06
N CYS A 183 -16.77 -9.13 -0.99
CA CYS A 183 -17.56 -8.82 -2.18
C CYS A 183 -19.07 -8.74 -1.86
N GLU A 184 -19.59 -9.66 -1.04
CA GLU A 184 -20.99 -9.67 -0.62
C GLU A 184 -21.34 -8.42 0.20
N ILE A 185 -20.46 -8.03 1.14
CA ILE A 185 -20.64 -6.82 1.95
C ILE A 185 -20.58 -5.57 1.06
N TYR A 186 -19.59 -5.48 0.16
CA TYR A 186 -19.46 -4.35 -0.76
C TYR A 186 -20.72 -4.16 -1.62
N HIS A 187 -21.25 -5.23 -2.24
CA HIS A 187 -22.47 -5.15 -3.01
C HIS A 187 -23.71 -4.83 -2.17
N THR A 188 -23.75 -5.33 -0.94
CA THR A 188 -24.86 -5.04 0.00
C THR A 188 -24.82 -3.60 0.45
N LEU A 189 -23.63 -3.04 0.74
CA LEU A 189 -23.47 -1.61 1.02
C LEU A 189 -23.98 -0.76 -0.16
N GLY A 190 -23.62 -1.10 -1.39
CA GLY A 190 -24.11 -0.39 -2.58
C GLY A 190 -25.65 -0.43 -2.71
N LYS A 191 -26.31 -1.55 -2.34
CA LYS A 191 -27.77 -1.64 -2.31
C LYS A 191 -28.37 -0.73 -1.21
N ILE A 192 -27.79 -0.75 -0.02
CA ILE A 192 -28.23 0.09 1.10
C ILE A 192 -28.11 1.57 0.75
N LEU A 193 -27.01 2.00 0.14
CA LEU A 193 -26.82 3.39 -0.30
C LEU A 193 -27.89 3.79 -1.32
N LYS A 194 -28.18 2.96 -2.33
CA LYS A 194 -29.25 3.20 -3.31
C LYS A 194 -30.65 3.29 -2.68
N GLU A 195 -30.97 2.39 -1.76
CA GLU A 195 -32.24 2.38 -1.02
C GLU A 195 -32.45 3.69 -0.23
N ASN A 196 -31.34 4.33 0.19
CA ASN A 196 -31.36 5.62 0.90
C ASN A 196 -31.14 6.84 -0.04
N ASN A 197 -31.26 6.65 -1.35
CA ASN A 197 -31.05 7.70 -2.38
C ASN A 197 -29.65 8.35 -2.34
N MET A 198 -28.63 7.62 -1.94
CA MET A 198 -27.25 8.08 -1.89
C MET A 198 -26.48 7.67 -3.14
N SER A 199 -25.40 8.41 -3.43
CA SER A 199 -24.49 8.10 -4.52
C SER A 199 -23.81 6.74 -4.32
N THR A 200 -23.70 5.97 -5.40
CA THR A 200 -22.85 4.77 -5.50
C THR A 200 -21.70 4.98 -6.49
N GLY A 201 -21.35 6.22 -6.78
CA GLY A 201 -20.11 6.57 -7.46
C GLY A 201 -18.91 6.13 -6.62
N VAL A 202 -17.85 5.67 -7.26
CA VAL A 202 -16.66 5.15 -6.60
C VAL A 202 -15.48 6.10 -6.75
N GLY A 203 -14.63 6.16 -5.74
CA GLY A 203 -13.36 6.88 -5.76
C GLY A 203 -12.27 6.15 -6.55
N ASP A 204 -11.05 6.68 -6.51
CA ASP A 204 -9.89 6.14 -7.22
C ASP A 204 -9.54 4.72 -6.79
N GLU A 205 -9.85 4.32 -5.57
CA GLU A 205 -9.59 3.01 -5.00
C GLU A 205 -10.78 2.06 -5.06
N GLY A 206 -11.89 2.47 -5.67
CA GLY A 206 -13.06 1.65 -5.90
C GLY A 206 -14.08 1.65 -4.76
N GLY A 207 -13.81 2.26 -3.61
CA GLY A 207 -14.76 2.45 -2.51
C GLY A 207 -15.86 3.46 -2.88
N TYR A 208 -17.08 3.28 -2.33
CA TYR A 208 -18.17 4.24 -2.53
C TYR A 208 -17.86 5.58 -1.88
N ALA A 209 -18.37 6.66 -2.46
CA ALA A 209 -18.14 8.03 -1.98
C ALA A 209 -19.47 8.79 -1.75
N PRO A 210 -20.39 8.31 -0.86
CA PRO A 210 -21.61 8.99 -0.55
C PRO A 210 -21.36 10.21 0.35
N SER A 211 -22.28 11.18 0.33
CA SER A 211 -22.36 12.20 1.37
C SER A 211 -23.14 11.64 2.57
N LEU A 212 -22.50 11.62 3.73
CA LEU A 212 -23.07 11.11 4.98
C LEU A 212 -23.05 12.20 6.05
N LYS A 213 -23.63 11.95 7.21
CA LYS A 213 -23.75 12.96 8.28
C LYS A 213 -22.46 13.13 9.06
N SER A 214 -21.71 12.04 9.26
CA SER A 214 -20.45 12.02 10.02
C SER A 214 -19.63 10.78 9.68
N ASP A 215 -18.42 10.67 10.22
CA ASP A 215 -17.58 9.48 10.12
C ASP A 215 -18.23 8.27 10.80
N GLU A 216 -18.92 8.50 11.92
CA GLU A 216 -19.67 7.46 12.64
C GLU A 216 -20.81 6.91 11.79
N ASP A 217 -21.52 7.76 11.05
CA ASP A 217 -22.58 7.34 10.12
C ASP A 217 -22.03 6.42 9.03
N ALA A 218 -20.81 6.69 8.54
CA ALA A 218 -20.13 5.80 7.59
C ALA A 218 -19.85 4.40 8.18
N ILE A 219 -19.39 4.34 9.43
CA ILE A 219 -19.14 3.07 10.13
C ILE A 219 -20.46 2.31 10.34
N GLU A 220 -21.53 3.00 10.71
CA GLU A 220 -22.85 2.39 10.90
C GLU A 220 -23.43 1.82 9.60
N TYR A 221 -23.24 2.49 8.45
CA TYR A 221 -23.63 1.94 7.15
C TYR A 221 -22.85 0.65 6.80
N ILE A 222 -21.57 0.60 7.14
CA ILE A 222 -20.74 -0.60 6.95
C ILE A 222 -21.22 -1.74 7.87
N ILE A 223 -21.45 -1.48 9.15
CA ILE A 223 -21.97 -2.46 10.11
C ILE A 223 -23.32 -3.01 9.62
N LYS A 224 -24.22 -2.13 9.19
CA LYS A 224 -25.52 -2.54 8.63
C LYS A 224 -25.36 -3.41 7.38
N ALA A 225 -24.35 -3.17 6.56
CA ALA A 225 -24.06 -4.01 5.39
C ALA A 225 -23.52 -5.39 5.82
N ILE A 226 -22.64 -5.45 6.83
CA ILE A 226 -22.12 -6.70 7.40
C ILE A 226 -23.29 -7.55 7.95
N GLU A 227 -24.14 -6.97 8.78
CA GLU A 227 -25.27 -7.68 9.39
C GLU A 227 -26.32 -8.12 8.35
N LYS A 228 -26.60 -7.29 7.33
CA LYS A 228 -27.56 -7.63 6.27
C LYS A 228 -27.08 -8.77 5.36
N THR A 229 -25.77 -9.04 5.31
CA THR A 229 -25.21 -10.22 4.65
C THR A 229 -25.22 -11.48 5.50
N GLY A 230 -25.56 -11.37 6.79
CA GLY A 230 -25.59 -12.47 7.75
C GLY A 230 -24.27 -12.71 8.48
N TYR A 231 -23.26 -11.86 8.26
CA TYR A 231 -21.98 -11.90 8.99
C TYR A 231 -22.07 -11.08 10.28
N THR A 232 -21.15 -11.36 11.19
CA THR A 232 -21.04 -10.64 12.47
C THR A 232 -19.84 -9.70 12.46
N THR A 233 -19.85 -8.71 13.35
CA THR A 233 -18.70 -7.82 13.55
C THR A 233 -17.54 -8.51 14.29
N ASP A 234 -17.70 -9.76 14.73
CA ASP A 234 -16.59 -10.59 15.21
C ASP A 234 -15.84 -11.26 14.05
N GLU A 235 -16.53 -11.60 12.98
CA GLU A 235 -15.95 -12.20 11.77
C GLU A 235 -15.35 -11.13 10.85
N ILE A 236 -16.00 -9.96 10.77
CA ILE A 236 -15.60 -8.84 9.91
C ILE A 236 -15.31 -7.63 10.79
N LYS A 237 -14.05 -7.25 10.89
CA LYS A 237 -13.62 -6.06 11.63
C LYS A 237 -13.49 -4.86 10.69
N ILE A 238 -13.38 -3.68 11.31
CA ILE A 238 -13.21 -2.41 10.59
C ILE A 238 -11.79 -1.89 10.79
N ALA A 239 -11.24 -1.31 9.74
CA ALA A 239 -10.01 -0.53 9.79
C ALA A 239 -10.27 0.85 9.19
N LEU A 240 -9.60 1.85 9.72
CA LEU A 240 -9.70 3.24 9.27
C LEU A 240 -8.33 3.76 8.84
N ASP A 241 -8.33 4.63 7.83
CA ASP A 241 -7.22 5.50 7.49
C ASP A 241 -7.67 6.95 7.67
N ALA A 242 -7.11 7.62 8.65
CA ALA A 242 -7.49 9.00 8.98
C ALA A 242 -6.75 10.02 8.12
N ALA A 243 -5.53 9.71 7.68
CA ALA A 243 -4.63 10.63 6.97
C ALA A 243 -4.51 12.00 7.66
N SER A 244 -4.32 11.99 8.99
CA SER A 244 -4.44 13.18 9.84
C SER A 244 -3.34 14.22 9.60
N SER A 245 -2.28 13.89 8.86
CA SER A 245 -1.29 14.87 8.40
C SER A 245 -1.93 15.99 7.59
N GLU A 246 -2.98 15.69 6.80
CA GLU A 246 -3.73 16.68 6.02
C GLU A 246 -4.54 17.66 6.89
N TRP A 247 -4.81 17.30 8.15
CA TRP A 247 -5.55 18.16 9.09
C TRP A 247 -4.64 19.02 9.94
N TYR A 248 -3.33 18.72 9.98
CA TYR A 248 -2.39 19.33 10.92
C TYR A 248 -1.88 20.68 10.45
N SER A 249 -2.12 21.72 11.24
CA SER A 249 -1.59 23.08 11.03
C SER A 249 -1.38 23.79 12.36
N ASP A 250 -0.22 24.41 12.54
CA ASP A 250 0.11 25.23 13.71
C ASP A 250 -0.15 24.54 15.07
N GLY A 251 0.18 23.24 15.17
CA GLY A 251 0.03 22.45 16.40
C GLY A 251 -1.40 22.01 16.70
N LYS A 252 -2.32 22.11 15.74
CA LYS A 252 -3.72 21.70 15.86
C LYS A 252 -4.15 20.85 14.66
N TYR A 253 -5.17 20.06 14.85
CA TYR A 253 -5.85 19.29 13.83
C TYR A 253 -7.15 19.95 13.45
N ILE A 254 -7.24 20.46 12.23
CA ILE A 254 -8.41 21.14 11.70
C ILE A 254 -9.14 20.16 10.76
N LEU A 255 -10.26 19.60 11.22
CA LEU A 255 -11.06 18.69 10.43
C LEU A 255 -11.80 19.50 9.35
N PRO A 256 -11.45 19.34 8.06
CA PRO A 256 -11.86 20.33 7.05
C PRO A 256 -13.35 20.28 6.70
N LYS A 257 -14.00 19.13 6.90
CA LYS A 257 -15.42 18.92 6.57
C LYS A 257 -16.34 19.33 7.72
N ARG A 258 -15.94 19.06 8.97
CA ARG A 258 -16.72 19.38 10.18
C ARG A 258 -16.34 20.74 10.79
N GLY A 259 -15.21 21.31 10.42
CA GLY A 259 -14.74 22.60 10.94
C GLY A 259 -14.30 22.59 12.40
N TYR A 260 -14.01 21.41 12.97
CA TYR A 260 -13.48 21.29 14.33
C TYR A 260 -11.98 21.57 14.34
N SER A 261 -11.51 22.22 15.40
CA SER A 261 -10.08 22.40 15.67
C SER A 261 -9.75 21.70 16.99
N LEU A 262 -8.91 20.66 16.91
CA LEU A 262 -8.60 19.78 18.03
C LEU A 262 -7.09 19.85 18.34
N SER A 263 -6.74 19.74 19.61
CA SER A 263 -5.37 19.42 20.05
C SER A 263 -5.07 17.92 19.81
N SER A 264 -3.81 17.52 19.91
CA SER A 264 -3.41 16.10 19.83
C SER A 264 -4.17 15.25 20.85
N ASP A 265 -4.28 15.72 22.10
CA ASP A 265 -4.99 14.98 23.16
C ASP A 265 -6.49 14.83 22.87
N GLU A 266 -7.13 15.86 22.34
CA GLU A 266 -8.56 15.82 21.96
C GLU A 266 -8.77 14.84 20.78
N LEU A 267 -7.89 14.83 19.80
CA LEU A 267 -7.97 13.89 18.68
C LEU A 267 -7.68 12.45 19.13
N ILE A 268 -6.72 12.23 20.03
CA ILE A 268 -6.46 10.93 20.65
C ILE A 268 -7.71 10.43 21.41
N ASN A 269 -8.38 11.30 22.15
CA ASN A 269 -9.62 10.95 22.85
C ASN A 269 -10.77 10.63 21.89
N TYR A 270 -10.85 11.33 20.76
CA TYR A 270 -11.82 11.04 19.70
C TYR A 270 -11.62 9.62 19.15
N PHE A 271 -10.38 9.25 18.77
CA PHE A 271 -10.08 7.91 18.24
C PHE A 271 -10.23 6.80 19.30
N ASP A 272 -9.82 7.04 20.54
CA ASP A 272 -10.03 6.08 21.64
C ASP A 272 -11.52 5.77 21.81
N LYS A 273 -12.37 6.81 21.82
CA LYS A 273 -13.81 6.65 21.88
C LYS A 273 -14.36 5.88 20.67
N LEU A 274 -13.93 6.24 19.46
CA LEU A 274 -14.39 5.60 18.23
C LEU A 274 -14.03 4.10 18.22
N CYS A 275 -12.79 3.75 18.60
CA CYS A 275 -12.34 2.36 18.72
C CYS A 275 -13.02 1.58 19.86
N SER A 276 -13.54 2.28 20.87
CA SER A 276 -14.28 1.66 21.97
C SER A 276 -15.75 1.40 21.63
N ASP A 277 -16.34 2.28 20.83
CA ASP A 277 -17.76 2.22 20.48
C ASP A 277 -18.03 1.30 19.27
N TYR A 278 -17.03 1.07 18.41
CA TYR A 278 -17.15 0.33 17.15
C TYR A 278 -16.11 -0.80 17.02
N PRO A 279 -16.32 -1.81 16.17
CA PRO A 279 -15.43 -2.97 16.01
C PRO A 279 -14.16 -2.65 15.20
N ILE A 280 -13.49 -1.54 15.54
CA ILE A 280 -12.29 -1.06 14.88
C ILE A 280 -11.06 -1.72 15.50
N ILE A 281 -10.25 -2.38 14.67
CA ILE A 281 -9.03 -3.08 15.11
C ILE A 281 -7.75 -2.48 14.53
N SER A 282 -7.86 -1.57 13.56
CA SER A 282 -6.71 -0.91 12.93
C SER A 282 -7.02 0.54 12.61
N LEU A 283 -6.07 1.41 12.90
CA LEU A 283 -6.14 2.85 12.66
C LEU A 283 -4.83 3.32 12.05
N GLU A 284 -4.90 3.81 10.82
CA GLU A 284 -3.76 4.32 10.05
C GLU A 284 -3.71 5.84 10.15
N ASP A 285 -2.53 6.36 10.36
CA ASP A 285 -2.17 7.78 10.49
C ASP A 285 -3.20 8.62 11.30
N PRO A 286 -3.48 8.20 12.57
CA PRO A 286 -4.38 8.95 13.45
C PRO A 286 -3.85 10.33 13.82
N LEU A 287 -2.55 10.57 13.64
CA LEU A 287 -1.84 11.80 13.96
C LEU A 287 -0.84 12.13 12.85
N SER A 288 -0.42 13.38 12.78
CA SER A 288 0.58 13.88 11.83
C SER A 288 1.93 13.14 11.97
N GLU A 289 2.65 13.00 10.87
CA GLU A 289 4.02 12.46 10.80
C GLU A 289 5.06 13.29 11.58
N HIS A 290 4.68 14.48 12.04
CA HIS A 290 5.51 15.36 12.87
C HIS A 290 5.18 15.25 14.37
N ASP A 291 4.00 14.74 14.74
CA ASP A 291 3.51 14.68 16.13
C ASP A 291 3.99 13.42 16.87
N TRP A 292 5.31 13.28 17.04
CA TRP A 292 5.91 12.11 17.69
C TRP A 292 5.44 11.89 19.13
N ASP A 293 5.22 12.96 19.89
CA ASP A 293 4.73 12.88 21.28
C ASP A 293 3.27 12.38 21.31
N GLY A 294 2.43 12.89 20.40
CA GLY A 294 1.08 12.38 20.21
C GLY A 294 1.06 10.91 19.85
N TRP A 295 1.95 10.47 18.94
CA TRP A 295 2.07 9.07 18.56
C TRP A 295 2.47 8.15 19.74
N GLN A 296 3.39 8.58 20.60
CA GLN A 296 3.72 7.86 21.85
C GLN A 296 2.49 7.77 22.77
N ASN A 297 1.77 8.89 22.95
CA ASN A 297 0.60 8.96 23.81
C ASN A 297 -0.52 8.05 23.31
N ILE A 298 -0.88 8.09 22.02
CA ILE A 298 -1.93 7.22 21.48
C ILE A 298 -1.51 5.74 21.54
N THR A 299 -0.24 5.43 21.27
CA THR A 299 0.27 4.06 21.35
C THR A 299 0.19 3.50 22.75
N SER A 300 0.60 4.29 23.75
CA SER A 300 0.46 3.92 25.16
C SER A 300 -1.01 3.70 25.58
N LYS A 301 -1.92 4.50 25.03
CA LYS A 301 -3.33 4.50 25.42
C LYS A 301 -4.13 3.34 24.82
N ILE A 302 -4.00 3.10 23.52
CA ILE A 302 -4.84 2.11 22.81
C ILE A 302 -4.05 1.05 22.03
N GLY A 303 -2.74 1.16 21.91
CA GLY A 303 -1.92 0.28 21.07
C GLY A 303 -1.90 -1.19 21.49
N ASN A 304 -2.34 -1.51 22.71
CA ASN A 304 -2.53 -2.88 23.17
C ASN A 304 -3.82 -3.55 22.67
N LYS A 305 -4.75 -2.77 22.11
CA LYS A 305 -6.04 -3.25 21.59
C LYS A 305 -6.21 -2.99 20.11
N VAL A 306 -5.60 -1.91 19.59
CA VAL A 306 -5.74 -1.42 18.23
C VAL A 306 -4.39 -1.43 17.53
N GLN A 307 -4.35 -1.90 16.29
CA GLN A 307 -3.21 -1.75 15.41
C GLN A 307 -3.10 -0.27 15.00
N LEU A 308 -1.98 0.36 15.34
CA LEU A 308 -1.67 1.75 14.99
C LEU A 308 -0.61 1.75 13.89
N VAL A 309 -1.06 2.09 12.68
CA VAL A 309 -0.27 1.96 11.45
C VAL A 309 0.31 3.32 11.07
N GLY A 310 1.63 3.39 10.92
CA GLY A 310 2.26 4.57 10.33
C GLY A 310 2.46 4.37 8.82
N ASP A 311 1.80 5.21 8.00
CA ASP A 311 2.08 5.42 6.58
C ASP A 311 2.99 6.63 6.41
N ASP A 312 2.47 7.86 6.50
CA ASP A 312 3.26 9.10 6.42
C ASP A 312 4.30 9.19 7.55
N LEU A 313 3.97 8.63 8.72
CA LEU A 313 4.91 8.57 9.83
C LEU A 313 6.23 7.88 9.46
N PHE A 314 6.17 6.79 8.71
CA PHE A 314 7.33 5.92 8.42
C PHE A 314 7.79 5.94 6.97
N VAL A 315 6.91 6.21 6.01
CA VAL A 315 7.15 6.24 4.55
C VAL A 315 8.02 5.09 4.05
N THR A 316 7.81 3.88 4.57
CA THR A 316 8.61 2.68 4.28
C THR A 316 10.13 2.87 4.53
N ASN A 317 10.51 3.88 5.32
CA ASN A 317 11.90 4.28 5.55
C ASN A 317 12.43 3.69 6.86
N THR A 318 13.51 2.88 6.77
CA THR A 318 14.12 2.21 7.94
C THR A 318 14.65 3.17 9.01
N LYS A 319 15.10 4.39 8.63
CA LYS A 319 15.58 5.39 9.61
C LYS A 319 14.42 5.91 10.44
N ARG A 320 13.29 6.28 9.80
CA ARG A 320 12.07 6.74 10.47
C ARG A 320 11.44 5.64 11.31
N LEU A 321 11.37 4.41 10.76
CA LEU A 321 10.87 3.24 11.48
C LEU A 321 11.68 2.97 12.76
N LYS A 322 13.01 2.97 12.69
CA LYS A 322 13.88 2.79 13.87
C LYS A 322 13.66 3.89 14.92
N LYS A 323 13.43 5.14 14.49
CA LYS A 323 13.04 6.22 15.39
C LYS A 323 11.72 5.93 16.10
N GLY A 324 10.68 5.50 15.35
CA GLY A 324 9.38 5.16 15.94
C GLY A 324 9.46 3.99 16.91
N ILE A 325 10.20 2.94 16.55
CA ILE A 325 10.46 1.79 17.43
C ILE A 325 11.11 2.24 18.76
N ALA A 326 12.14 3.08 18.68
CA ALA A 326 12.84 3.59 19.85
C ALA A 326 11.95 4.46 20.75
N LEU A 327 10.99 5.18 20.17
CA LEU A 327 10.04 6.03 20.88
C LEU A 327 8.78 5.27 21.34
N GLY A 328 8.53 4.04 20.86
CA GLY A 328 7.29 3.33 21.10
C GLY A 328 6.09 3.98 20.39
N ALA A 329 6.30 4.52 19.19
CA ALA A 329 5.32 5.22 18.38
C ALA A 329 4.74 4.30 17.28
N GLY A 330 3.46 3.94 17.38
CA GLY A 330 2.83 2.95 16.52
C GLY A 330 3.16 1.50 16.90
N ASN A 331 2.59 0.54 16.20
CA ASN A 331 2.87 -0.90 16.36
C ASN A 331 2.77 -1.65 15.02
N ALA A 332 2.57 -0.92 13.93
CA ALA A 332 2.53 -1.43 12.57
C ALA A 332 3.03 -0.38 11.57
N ILE A 333 3.49 -0.83 10.41
CA ILE A 333 3.94 0.01 9.31
C ILE A 333 3.20 -0.35 8.03
N LEU A 334 2.78 0.67 7.27
CA LEU A 334 2.36 0.50 5.89
C LEU A 334 3.59 0.42 4.97
N ILE A 335 3.61 -0.53 4.07
CA ILE A 335 4.72 -0.78 3.14
C ILE A 335 4.27 -0.40 1.73
N LYS A 336 4.77 0.71 1.24
CA LYS A 336 4.58 1.20 -0.13
C LYS A 336 5.92 1.17 -0.86
N ILE A 337 6.08 0.23 -1.76
CA ILE A 337 7.37 -0.04 -2.42
C ILE A 337 7.99 1.17 -3.14
N ASN A 338 7.14 2.07 -3.65
CA ASN A 338 7.60 3.27 -4.34
C ASN A 338 7.99 4.42 -3.40
N GLN A 339 7.62 4.39 -2.11
CA GLN A 339 8.06 5.38 -1.12
C GLN A 339 9.55 5.30 -0.82
N ILE A 340 10.15 4.11 -1.03
CA ILE A 340 11.59 3.88 -0.79
C ILE A 340 12.36 3.62 -2.10
N GLY A 341 11.78 2.92 -3.08
CA GLY A 341 12.24 2.87 -4.45
C GLY A 341 13.10 1.68 -4.85
N THR A 342 13.35 0.69 -3.98
CA THR A 342 13.96 -0.60 -4.35
C THR A 342 13.30 -1.76 -3.61
N LEU A 343 13.41 -2.98 -4.17
CA LEU A 343 12.97 -4.19 -3.49
C LEU A 343 13.80 -4.48 -2.24
N THR A 344 15.12 -4.30 -2.31
CA THR A 344 16.04 -4.54 -1.18
C THR A 344 15.68 -3.65 0.02
N GLU A 345 15.56 -2.32 -0.16
CA GLU A 345 15.20 -1.41 0.92
C GLU A 345 13.79 -1.68 1.46
N THR A 346 12.87 -2.11 0.60
CA THR A 346 11.52 -2.55 1.03
C THR A 346 11.61 -3.75 1.96
N LEU A 347 12.39 -4.76 1.60
CA LEU A 347 12.60 -5.95 2.43
C LEU A 347 13.32 -5.63 3.74
N ASP A 348 14.28 -4.70 3.72
CA ASP A 348 14.97 -4.21 4.92
C ASP A 348 14.02 -3.50 5.89
N ALA A 349 13.07 -2.71 5.38
CA ALA A 349 12.05 -2.07 6.20
C ALA A 349 11.13 -3.11 6.86
N ILE A 350 10.69 -4.12 6.09
CA ILE A 350 9.86 -5.22 6.59
C ILE A 350 10.60 -6.04 7.66
N ASP A 351 11.84 -6.43 7.41
CA ASP A 351 12.66 -7.18 8.37
C ASP A 351 12.89 -6.38 9.66
N THR A 352 13.15 -5.06 9.54
CA THR A 352 13.31 -4.17 10.69
C THR A 352 12.02 -4.11 11.52
N ALA A 353 10.85 -4.02 10.87
CA ALA A 353 9.54 -4.04 11.53
C ALA A 353 9.30 -5.36 12.28
N HIS A 354 9.48 -6.49 11.59
CA HIS A 354 9.25 -7.82 12.16
C HIS A 354 10.16 -8.10 13.37
N LYS A 355 11.45 -7.73 13.29
CA LYS A 355 12.40 -7.88 14.42
C LYS A 355 12.01 -7.08 15.65
N ALA A 356 11.29 -5.98 15.46
CA ALA A 356 10.78 -5.14 16.55
C ALA A 356 9.37 -5.53 17.03
N GLY A 357 8.76 -6.56 16.44
CA GLY A 357 7.39 -6.98 16.77
C GLY A 357 6.31 -6.10 16.15
N TYR A 358 6.66 -5.22 15.21
CA TYR A 358 5.69 -4.44 14.43
C TYR A 358 5.07 -5.30 13.34
N ARG A 359 3.78 -5.11 13.10
CA ARG A 359 3.10 -5.71 11.95
C ARG A 359 3.39 -4.92 10.68
N THR A 360 3.31 -5.60 9.54
CA THR A 360 3.47 -4.99 8.22
C THR A 360 2.22 -5.15 7.39
N ILE A 361 1.82 -4.10 6.69
CA ILE A 361 0.71 -4.11 5.75
C ILE A 361 1.28 -3.75 4.38
N ILE A 362 1.24 -4.67 3.43
CA ILE A 362 1.66 -4.37 2.06
C ILE A 362 0.56 -3.57 1.37
N SER A 363 0.91 -2.41 0.80
CA SER A 363 -0.07 -1.46 0.30
C SER A 363 0.12 -1.10 -1.17
N HIS A 364 -0.99 -0.81 -1.83
CA HIS A 364 -1.07 -0.14 -3.12
C HIS A 364 -0.81 1.37 -2.99
N ARG A 365 -0.93 2.08 -4.11
CA ARG A 365 -1.07 3.54 -4.16
C ARG A 365 -2.39 3.92 -4.84
N SER A 366 -2.77 5.20 -4.77
CA SER A 366 -3.98 5.71 -5.43
C SER A 366 -3.91 5.61 -6.96
N GLY A 367 -2.75 5.85 -7.58
CA GLY A 367 -2.49 5.56 -8.99
C GLY A 367 -1.82 4.20 -9.18
N GLU A 368 -2.57 3.21 -9.65
CA GLU A 368 -2.10 1.85 -9.83
C GLU A 368 -2.03 1.44 -11.31
N THR A 369 -1.37 0.32 -11.56
CA THR A 369 -1.30 -0.35 -12.86
C THR A 369 -1.85 -1.78 -12.75
N GLU A 370 -1.79 -2.58 -13.81
CA GLU A 370 -2.08 -4.00 -13.78
C GLU A 370 -1.01 -4.84 -13.04
N ASP A 371 0.11 -4.25 -12.63
CA ASP A 371 1.18 -4.94 -11.92
C ASP A 371 0.70 -5.51 -10.58
N THR A 372 1.09 -6.76 -10.30
CA THR A 372 0.62 -7.49 -9.11
C THR A 372 1.72 -7.81 -8.11
N THR A 373 2.88 -7.19 -8.24
CA THR A 373 4.07 -7.48 -7.42
C THR A 373 3.79 -7.40 -5.92
N ILE A 374 3.00 -6.43 -5.48
CA ILE A 374 2.65 -6.27 -4.07
C ILE A 374 1.90 -7.49 -3.49
N ALA A 375 1.11 -8.19 -4.30
CA ALA A 375 0.46 -9.43 -3.87
C ALA A 375 1.48 -10.56 -3.65
N ASP A 376 2.48 -10.69 -4.53
CA ASP A 376 3.59 -11.64 -4.35
C ASP A 376 4.44 -11.29 -3.13
N ILE A 377 4.76 -10.00 -2.92
CA ILE A 377 5.53 -9.54 -1.74
C ILE A 377 4.77 -9.86 -0.45
N ALA A 378 3.46 -9.60 -0.39
CA ALA A 378 2.66 -9.86 0.81
C ALA A 378 2.76 -11.32 1.27
N VAL A 379 2.70 -12.26 0.34
CA VAL A 379 2.85 -13.69 0.65
C VAL A 379 4.32 -14.05 0.91
N ALA A 380 5.25 -13.48 0.14
CA ALA A 380 6.68 -13.75 0.27
C ALA A 380 7.21 -13.49 1.69
N VAL A 381 6.79 -12.36 2.27
CA VAL A 381 7.26 -11.93 3.60
C VAL A 381 6.32 -12.36 4.73
N ASN A 382 5.26 -13.11 4.41
CA ASN A 382 4.23 -13.50 5.38
C ASN A 382 3.67 -12.29 6.17
N SER A 383 3.39 -11.18 5.48
CA SER A 383 2.94 -9.93 6.10
C SER A 383 1.66 -10.08 6.94
N GLY A 384 0.82 -11.04 6.57
CA GLY A 384 -0.49 -11.27 7.20
C GLY A 384 -1.57 -10.29 6.78
N GLN A 385 -1.23 -9.16 6.14
CA GLN A 385 -2.16 -8.11 5.74
C GLN A 385 -1.80 -7.50 4.38
N ILE A 386 -2.83 -7.09 3.62
CA ILE A 386 -2.67 -6.32 2.37
C ILE A 386 -3.77 -5.26 2.26
N LYS A 387 -3.39 -4.02 1.95
CA LYS A 387 -4.29 -2.89 1.66
C LYS A 387 -4.19 -2.60 0.16
N THR A 388 -5.24 -2.95 -0.62
CA THR A 388 -5.20 -2.76 -2.07
C THR A 388 -6.56 -2.40 -2.68
N GLY A 389 -7.33 -1.58 -1.95
CA GLY A 389 -8.58 -0.96 -2.41
C GLY A 389 -9.80 -1.88 -2.32
N ALA A 390 -10.88 -1.49 -3.00
CA ALA A 390 -12.15 -2.22 -3.05
C ALA A 390 -12.11 -3.40 -4.04
N PRO A 391 -13.11 -4.32 -4.01
CA PRO A 391 -13.27 -5.36 -5.03
C PRO A 391 -13.87 -4.79 -6.33
N CYS A 392 -13.40 -3.64 -6.73
CA CYS A 392 -13.85 -2.83 -7.87
C CYS A 392 -12.65 -2.17 -8.52
N ARG A 393 -12.69 -1.92 -9.84
CA ARG A 393 -11.59 -1.44 -10.69
C ARG A 393 -10.51 -2.49 -10.89
N THR A 394 -10.14 -2.72 -12.16
CA THR A 394 -9.24 -3.82 -12.56
C THR A 394 -7.85 -3.72 -11.94
N ASP A 395 -7.35 -2.50 -11.76
CA ASP A 395 -6.08 -2.19 -11.11
C ASP A 395 -6.00 -2.72 -9.66
N ARG A 396 -7.12 -2.73 -8.95
CA ARG A 396 -7.24 -3.31 -7.58
C ARG A 396 -7.48 -4.82 -7.65
N VAL A 397 -8.48 -5.22 -8.43
CA VAL A 397 -8.90 -6.63 -8.58
C VAL A 397 -7.77 -7.51 -9.11
N ALA A 398 -6.85 -6.99 -9.92
CA ALA A 398 -5.67 -7.71 -10.39
C ALA A 398 -4.84 -8.31 -9.24
N LYS A 399 -4.63 -7.55 -8.15
CA LYS A 399 -3.88 -7.97 -6.96
C LYS A 399 -4.63 -9.08 -6.20
N TYR A 400 -5.94 -8.92 -6.01
CA TYR A 400 -6.78 -9.96 -5.39
C TYR A 400 -6.82 -11.24 -6.22
N ASN A 401 -6.97 -11.13 -7.54
CA ASN A 401 -6.91 -12.28 -8.44
C ASN A 401 -5.54 -12.97 -8.42
N ARG A 402 -4.45 -12.20 -8.23
CA ARG A 402 -3.11 -12.78 -8.04
C ARG A 402 -3.05 -13.59 -6.75
N LEU A 403 -3.57 -13.07 -5.64
CA LEU A 403 -3.64 -13.78 -4.36
C LEU A 403 -4.47 -15.05 -4.44
N LEU A 404 -5.64 -15.04 -5.11
CA LEU A 404 -6.44 -16.24 -5.34
C LEU A 404 -5.67 -17.33 -6.11
N ARG A 405 -4.87 -16.93 -7.13
CA ARG A 405 -4.00 -17.87 -7.86
C ARG A 405 -2.86 -18.40 -6.98
N ILE A 406 -2.28 -17.57 -6.13
CA ILE A 406 -1.25 -17.99 -5.17
C ILE A 406 -1.86 -19.00 -4.18
N GLU A 407 -3.01 -18.69 -3.59
CA GLU A 407 -3.69 -19.59 -2.65
C GLU A 407 -3.96 -20.94 -3.29
N SER A 408 -4.48 -20.97 -4.52
CA SER A 408 -4.71 -22.21 -5.28
C SER A 408 -3.42 -23.04 -5.47
N ALA A 409 -2.28 -22.37 -5.68
CA ALA A 409 -0.99 -23.04 -5.86
C ALA A 409 -0.39 -23.63 -4.57
N ILE A 410 -0.79 -23.11 -3.39
CA ILE A 410 -0.29 -23.53 -2.07
C ILE A 410 -1.39 -24.02 -1.13
N VAL A 411 -2.52 -24.44 -1.66
CA VAL A 411 -3.76 -24.79 -0.92
C VAL A 411 -3.54 -25.74 0.25
N ASN A 412 -2.60 -26.70 0.13
CA ASN A 412 -2.33 -27.70 1.17
C ASN A 412 -1.42 -27.18 2.30
N THR A 413 -0.81 -26.02 2.15
CA THR A 413 0.17 -25.48 3.09
C THR A 413 -0.13 -24.02 3.46
N SER A 414 -1.12 -23.40 2.80
CA SER A 414 -1.48 -22.02 3.11
C SER A 414 -2.07 -21.89 4.51
N THR A 415 -1.66 -20.81 5.18
CA THR A 415 -2.31 -20.30 6.39
C THR A 415 -2.98 -18.98 6.07
N TYR A 416 -3.98 -18.59 6.81
CA TYR A 416 -4.67 -17.30 6.67
C TYR A 416 -4.81 -16.64 8.05
N GLY A 417 -4.68 -15.34 8.11
CA GLY A 417 -4.88 -14.57 9.33
C GLY A 417 -3.75 -13.56 9.61
N LEU A 418 -4.00 -12.75 10.63
CA LEU A 418 -3.14 -11.65 11.08
C LEU A 418 -1.84 -12.14 11.74
#